data_28d1821be6965b826855988fd1d79b38
#
_entry.id   28d1821be6965b826855988fd1d79b38
#
_cell.length_a   1.000
_cell.length_b   1.000
_cell.length_c   1.000
_cell.angle_alpha   90.00
_cell.angle_beta   90.00
_cell.angle_gamma   90.00
#
_symmetry.space_group_name_H-M   'P 1'
#
loop_
_entity.id
_entity.type
_entity.pdbx_description
1 polymer ?
#
loop_
_entity_poly.entity_id
_entity_poly.type
_entity_poly.pdbx_seq_one_letter_code
_entity_poly.pdbx_strand_id
1 'polypeptide(L)'
;MLILLTKRIRYTFLRDSIYYIQFCLPDGKMFRRSLNTDSHREASVLMIALMPFILQVKNRQLTPEALCLQLNALNTNRMLERAARAFPLSMPLSLPPEKQIEQKKGLHLGEAWAQYKHERGKGWTAAIHSANERYMEVLLTILGDDRDVATITKRDIKQVMEVVEGLPKRVIQPYRSMNIKQLIACDVPEEHLIGTEAIHKHLKIYKSLFKTFLVEEKDVLTASPTDGVIAPPSSARYGAYTNSEMKSFV
;
A
#
# COMPACT_ATOMS: atom_id res chain seq x y z
N MET A 1 -10.82 -5.00 -48.32
CA MET A 1 -10.42 -5.50 -46.99
C MET A 1 -8.91 -5.62 -46.98
N LEU A 2 -8.20 -4.53 -46.61
CA LEU A 2 -6.73 -4.45 -46.56
C LEU A 2 -6.26 -5.12 -45.27
N ILE A 3 -5.67 -6.29 -45.38
CA ILE A 3 -4.95 -6.95 -44.28
C ILE A 3 -3.64 -6.16 -44.12
N LEU A 4 -3.61 -5.22 -43.19
CA LEU A 4 -2.38 -4.61 -42.72
C LEU A 4 -1.52 -5.71 -42.09
N LEU A 5 -0.53 -6.20 -42.85
CA LEU A 5 0.57 -7.02 -42.33
C LEU A 5 1.31 -6.22 -41.27
N THR A 6 0.86 -6.33 -40.03
CA THR A 6 1.58 -5.76 -38.90
C THR A 6 2.94 -6.43 -38.78
N LYS A 7 4.00 -5.72 -39.14
CA LYS A 7 5.38 -6.21 -39.13
C LYS A 7 5.70 -6.70 -37.70
N ARG A 8 5.94 -7.99 -37.57
CA ARG A 8 6.15 -8.64 -36.25
C ARG A 8 7.37 -8.04 -35.57
N ILE A 9 7.17 -7.50 -34.37
CA ILE A 9 8.28 -6.93 -33.57
C ILE A 9 9.13 -8.08 -33.02
N ARG A 10 10.45 -8.02 -33.26
CA ARG A 10 11.38 -9.06 -32.82
C ARG A 10 11.40 -9.17 -31.29
N TYR A 11 11.46 -10.39 -30.76
CA TYR A 11 11.43 -10.70 -29.33
C TYR A 11 10.15 -10.28 -28.59
N THR A 12 9.03 -10.14 -29.29
CA THR A 12 7.73 -9.86 -28.64
C THR A 12 6.66 -10.86 -29.01
N PHE A 13 5.69 -10.99 -28.12
CA PHE A 13 4.42 -11.66 -28.39
C PHE A 13 3.27 -10.88 -27.77
N LEU A 14 2.07 -11.10 -28.28
CA LEU A 14 0.85 -10.47 -27.80
C LEU A 14 0.08 -11.46 -26.93
N ARG A 15 -0.33 -11.01 -25.74
CA ARG A 15 -1.22 -11.74 -24.85
C ARG A 15 -2.24 -10.77 -24.25
N ASP A 16 -3.52 -11.10 -24.35
CA ASP A 16 -4.62 -10.28 -23.84
C ASP A 16 -4.52 -8.80 -24.31
N SER A 17 -4.21 -8.62 -25.60
CA SER A 17 -3.97 -7.31 -26.24
C SER A 17 -2.75 -6.53 -25.74
N ILE A 18 -1.95 -7.08 -24.82
CA ILE A 18 -0.75 -6.43 -24.28
C ILE A 18 0.50 -7.08 -24.90
N TYR A 19 1.47 -6.23 -25.28
CA TYR A 19 2.78 -6.69 -25.75
C TYR A 19 3.68 -7.13 -24.60
N TYR A 20 4.34 -8.28 -24.80
CA TYR A 20 5.34 -8.85 -23.88
C TYR A 20 6.65 -9.03 -24.61
N ILE A 21 7.75 -8.74 -23.93
CA ILE A 21 9.09 -9.13 -24.36
C ILE A 21 9.31 -10.60 -23.99
N GLN A 22 9.88 -11.38 -24.92
CA GLN A 22 10.25 -12.78 -24.69
C GLN A 22 11.53 -13.13 -25.44
N PHE A 23 12.49 -13.71 -24.74
CA PHE A 23 13.69 -14.31 -25.33
C PHE A 23 14.30 -15.35 -24.40
N CYS A 24 15.16 -16.22 -24.95
CA CYS A 24 15.88 -17.23 -24.20
C CYS A 24 17.15 -16.62 -23.59
N LEU A 25 17.36 -16.84 -22.29
CA LEU A 25 18.56 -16.48 -21.56
C LEU A 25 19.72 -17.47 -21.88
N PRO A 26 20.99 -17.11 -21.61
CA PRO A 26 22.12 -18.00 -21.83
C PRO A 26 22.13 -19.27 -20.97
N ASP A 27 21.34 -19.33 -19.91
CA ASP A 27 21.12 -20.49 -19.04
C ASP A 27 19.96 -21.40 -19.52
N GLY A 28 19.40 -21.11 -20.70
CA GLY A 28 18.27 -21.85 -21.29
C GLY A 28 16.89 -21.44 -20.75
N LYS A 29 16.81 -20.62 -19.72
CA LYS A 29 15.53 -20.15 -19.18
C LYS A 29 14.89 -19.09 -20.07
N MET A 30 13.57 -19.02 -20.04
CA MET A 30 12.80 -18.05 -20.82
C MET A 30 12.58 -16.77 -20.02
N PHE A 31 13.09 -15.65 -20.51
CA PHE A 31 12.79 -14.31 -19.96
C PHE A 31 11.48 -13.82 -20.57
N ARG A 32 10.53 -13.41 -19.71
CA ARG A 32 9.25 -12.81 -20.12
C ARG A 32 8.88 -11.65 -19.19
N ARG A 33 8.51 -10.50 -19.78
CA ARG A 33 8.01 -9.31 -19.05
C ARG A 33 7.02 -8.53 -19.92
N SER A 34 6.02 -7.90 -19.27
CA SER A 34 5.08 -7.01 -19.96
C SER A 34 5.76 -5.72 -20.37
N LEU A 35 5.43 -5.21 -21.56
CA LEU A 35 5.79 -3.86 -22.01
C LEU A 35 4.76 -2.80 -21.57
N ASN A 36 3.69 -3.21 -20.90
CA ASN A 36 2.60 -2.35 -20.43
C ASN A 36 2.02 -1.43 -21.53
N THR A 37 1.84 -1.99 -22.74
CA THR A 37 1.23 -1.31 -23.86
C THR A 37 0.52 -2.29 -24.78
N ASP A 38 -0.60 -1.84 -25.32
CA ASP A 38 -1.38 -2.48 -26.38
C ASP A 38 -1.02 -1.93 -27.77
N SER A 39 -0.33 -0.78 -27.83
CA SER A 39 0.04 -0.10 -29.04
C SER A 39 1.28 -0.73 -29.70
N HIS A 40 1.12 -1.20 -30.94
CA HIS A 40 2.23 -1.70 -31.77
C HIS A 40 3.35 -0.66 -31.93
N ARG A 41 3.00 0.63 -32.12
CA ARG A 41 3.97 1.71 -32.31
C ARG A 41 4.82 1.90 -31.02
N GLU A 42 4.17 1.93 -29.87
CA GLU A 42 4.86 2.07 -28.59
C GLU A 42 5.73 0.86 -28.25
N ALA A 43 5.21 -0.35 -28.48
CA ALA A 43 5.96 -1.58 -28.30
C ALA A 43 7.22 -1.59 -29.19
N SER A 44 7.11 -1.09 -30.45
CA SER A 44 8.26 -0.96 -31.35
C SER A 44 9.31 -0.01 -30.82
N VAL A 45 8.92 1.16 -30.33
CA VAL A 45 9.85 2.17 -29.76
C VAL A 45 10.54 1.61 -28.51
N LEU A 46 9.79 1.00 -27.59
CA LEU A 46 10.36 0.38 -26.40
C LEU A 46 11.34 -0.73 -26.78
N MET A 47 11.04 -1.55 -27.77
CA MET A 47 11.92 -2.63 -28.19
C MET A 47 13.21 -2.11 -28.86
N ILE A 48 13.15 -0.99 -29.60
CA ILE A 48 14.35 -0.33 -30.13
C ILE A 48 15.26 0.10 -28.97
N ALA A 49 14.70 0.74 -27.94
CA ALA A 49 15.46 1.19 -26.77
C ALA A 49 16.02 0.04 -25.93
N LEU A 50 15.29 -1.10 -25.84
CA LEU A 50 15.71 -2.27 -25.05
C LEU A 50 16.66 -3.21 -25.79
N MET A 51 16.76 -3.13 -27.13
CA MET A 51 17.54 -4.05 -27.95
C MET A 51 19.03 -4.15 -27.52
N PRO A 52 19.74 -3.02 -27.23
CA PRO A 52 21.12 -3.09 -26.77
C PRO A 52 21.27 -3.88 -25.46
N PHE A 53 20.34 -3.67 -24.52
CA PHE A 53 20.34 -4.38 -23.22
C PHE A 53 20.03 -5.86 -23.37
N ILE A 54 19.12 -6.24 -24.28
CA ILE A 54 18.82 -7.65 -24.59
C ILE A 54 20.05 -8.34 -25.13
N LEU A 55 20.81 -7.69 -26.01
CA LEU A 55 22.05 -8.25 -26.57
C LEU A 55 23.11 -8.40 -25.47
N GLN A 56 23.26 -7.44 -24.57
CA GLN A 56 24.16 -7.53 -23.43
C GLN A 56 23.80 -8.69 -22.48
N VAL A 57 22.50 -8.90 -22.21
CA VAL A 57 22.05 -10.06 -21.42
C VAL A 57 22.38 -11.38 -22.12
N LYS A 58 22.15 -11.47 -23.43
CA LYS A 58 22.50 -12.67 -24.21
C LYS A 58 23.99 -12.95 -24.22
N ASN A 59 24.82 -11.91 -24.21
CA ASN A 59 26.26 -12.03 -24.15
C ASN A 59 26.84 -12.15 -22.72
N ARG A 60 25.97 -12.32 -21.70
CA ARG A 60 26.33 -12.40 -20.28
C ARG A 60 27.04 -11.16 -19.73
N GLN A 61 26.88 -10.01 -20.37
CA GLN A 61 27.46 -8.72 -19.96
C GLN A 61 26.53 -7.96 -19.02
N LEU A 62 25.25 -8.32 -18.99
CA LEU A 62 24.22 -7.70 -18.15
C LEU A 62 23.34 -8.79 -17.51
N THR A 63 22.90 -8.56 -16.28
CA THR A 63 21.96 -9.49 -15.61
C THR A 63 20.51 -9.24 -16.05
N PRO A 64 19.64 -10.27 -15.99
CA PRO A 64 18.23 -10.11 -16.31
C PRO A 64 17.52 -9.11 -15.40
N GLU A 65 17.95 -8.97 -14.14
CA GLU A 65 17.44 -8.00 -13.16
C GLU A 65 17.72 -6.56 -13.59
N ALA A 66 18.94 -6.30 -14.09
CA ALA A 66 19.30 -4.99 -14.61
C ALA A 66 18.47 -4.61 -15.85
N LEU A 67 18.16 -5.57 -16.72
CA LEU A 67 17.22 -5.35 -17.83
C LEU A 67 15.81 -5.01 -17.33
N CYS A 68 15.34 -5.65 -16.26
CA CYS A 68 14.06 -5.30 -15.63
C CYS A 68 14.03 -3.87 -15.10
N LEU A 69 15.11 -3.39 -14.50
CA LEU A 69 15.22 -2.01 -14.01
C LEU A 69 15.16 -1.01 -15.17
N GLN A 70 15.84 -1.28 -16.29
CA GLN A 70 15.78 -0.43 -17.48
C GLN A 70 14.38 -0.40 -18.09
N LEU A 71 13.70 -1.55 -18.17
CA LEU A 71 12.32 -1.60 -18.65
C LEU A 71 11.37 -0.79 -17.75
N ASN A 72 11.52 -0.89 -16.43
CA ASN A 72 10.71 -0.13 -15.49
C ASN A 72 10.97 1.37 -15.62
N ALA A 73 12.22 1.81 -15.74
CA ALA A 73 12.59 3.21 -15.96
C ALA A 73 11.96 3.78 -17.25
N LEU A 74 12.01 3.04 -18.36
CA LEU A 74 11.39 3.44 -19.63
C LEU A 74 9.87 3.54 -19.52
N ASN A 75 9.23 2.61 -18.82
CA ASN A 75 7.79 2.66 -18.59
C ASN A 75 7.39 3.85 -17.72
N THR A 76 8.14 4.16 -16.67
CA THR A 76 7.89 5.32 -15.79
C THR A 76 8.05 6.62 -16.56
N ASN A 77 9.13 6.80 -17.33
CA ASN A 77 9.34 7.99 -18.16
C ASN A 77 8.20 8.18 -19.17
N ARG A 78 7.74 7.11 -19.80
CA ARG A 78 6.62 7.14 -20.74
C ARG A 78 5.31 7.56 -20.05
N MET A 79 5.04 7.10 -18.85
CA MET A 79 3.88 7.53 -18.07
C MET A 79 3.94 9.03 -17.74
N LEU A 80 5.12 9.53 -17.36
CA LEU A 80 5.35 10.95 -17.12
C LEU A 80 5.16 11.79 -18.38
N GLU A 81 5.66 11.35 -19.54
CA GLU A 81 5.45 12.02 -20.82
C GLU A 81 3.97 12.03 -21.24
N ARG A 82 3.23 10.94 -21.01
CA ARG A 82 1.78 10.90 -21.27
C ARG A 82 1.03 11.86 -20.37
N ALA A 83 1.37 11.92 -19.08
CA ALA A 83 0.80 12.88 -18.15
C ALA A 83 1.11 14.32 -18.57
N ALA A 84 2.34 14.62 -18.98
CA ALA A 84 2.73 15.94 -19.46
C ALA A 84 2.00 16.37 -20.75
N ARG A 85 1.67 15.41 -21.65
CA ARG A 85 0.87 15.69 -22.85
C ARG A 85 -0.62 15.82 -22.58
N ALA A 86 -1.14 15.10 -21.58
CA ALA A 86 -2.53 15.21 -21.16
C ALA A 86 -2.83 16.56 -20.47
N PHE A 87 -1.80 17.20 -19.93
CA PHE A 87 -1.85 18.54 -19.36
C PHE A 87 -0.92 19.46 -20.16
N PRO A 88 -1.36 20.03 -21.32
CA PRO A 88 -0.54 21.00 -22.05
C PRO A 88 -0.32 22.21 -21.16
N LEU A 89 0.89 22.34 -20.63
CA LEU A 89 1.37 23.54 -19.97
C LEU A 89 1.55 24.66 -21.04
N SER A 90 0.44 25.18 -21.55
CA SER A 90 0.40 26.46 -22.27
C SER A 90 0.39 27.56 -21.21
N MET A 91 1.51 27.75 -20.53
CA MET A 91 1.74 29.00 -19.82
C MET A 91 3.04 29.63 -20.31
N PRO A 92 2.98 30.92 -20.79
CA PRO A 92 4.18 31.67 -21.13
C PRO A 92 5.04 31.78 -19.86
N LEU A 93 6.35 31.59 -20.01
CA LEU A 93 7.35 31.87 -19.00
C LEU A 93 7.44 33.38 -18.75
N SER A 94 6.44 33.94 -18.09
CA SER A 94 6.60 35.14 -17.29
C SER A 94 6.75 34.63 -15.85
N LEU A 95 7.96 34.73 -15.30
CA LEU A 95 8.19 34.55 -13.89
C LEU A 95 7.19 35.43 -13.14
N PRO A 96 6.14 34.90 -12.52
CA PRO A 96 5.35 35.65 -11.57
C PRO A 96 6.24 35.92 -10.37
N PRO A 97 6.10 37.07 -9.68
CA PRO A 97 6.74 37.27 -8.41
C PRO A 97 6.37 36.08 -7.53
N GLU A 98 7.36 35.62 -6.83
CA GLU A 98 7.32 34.51 -5.87
C GLU A 98 6.03 34.61 -5.02
N LYS A 99 4.93 34.06 -5.59
CA LYS A 99 3.76 33.76 -4.77
C LYS A 99 4.25 32.66 -3.86
N GLN A 100 4.43 33.03 -2.63
CA GLN A 100 4.48 32.07 -1.53
C GLN A 100 3.46 30.99 -1.89
N ILE A 101 3.95 29.80 -2.25
CA ILE A 101 3.16 28.58 -2.29
C ILE A 101 2.53 28.56 -0.91
N GLU A 102 1.25 28.94 -0.81
CA GLU A 102 0.47 28.54 0.35
C GLU A 102 0.65 27.04 0.41
N GLN A 103 1.57 26.62 1.27
CA GLN A 103 1.69 25.23 1.65
C GLN A 103 0.29 24.86 2.08
N LYS A 104 -0.44 24.09 1.27
CA LYS A 104 -1.65 23.42 1.74
C LYS A 104 -1.21 22.77 3.03
N LYS A 105 -1.63 23.36 4.15
CA LYS A 105 -1.29 22.93 5.48
C LYS A 105 -1.57 21.43 5.50
N GLY A 106 -0.53 20.62 5.56
CA GLY A 106 -0.70 19.18 5.51
C GLY A 106 -1.68 18.78 6.61
N LEU A 107 -2.59 17.88 6.33
CA LEU A 107 -3.53 17.41 7.34
C LEU A 107 -2.76 16.59 8.37
N HIS A 108 -2.75 17.04 9.63
CA HIS A 108 -2.09 16.32 10.70
C HIS A 108 -2.91 15.11 11.15
N LEU A 109 -2.23 14.05 11.60
CA LEU A 109 -2.86 12.80 11.98
C LEU A 109 -3.91 12.98 13.09
N GLY A 110 -3.62 13.83 14.08
CA GLY A 110 -4.58 14.18 15.14
C GLY A 110 -5.82 14.90 14.61
N GLU A 111 -5.64 15.84 13.67
CA GLU A 111 -6.75 16.54 13.00
C GLU A 111 -7.58 15.57 12.14
N ALA A 112 -6.93 14.69 11.40
CA ALA A 112 -7.61 13.64 10.61
C ALA A 112 -8.46 12.72 11.49
N TRP A 113 -7.93 12.33 12.65
CA TRP A 113 -8.68 11.55 13.63
C TRP A 113 -9.87 12.33 14.22
N ALA A 114 -9.70 13.60 14.52
CA ALA A 114 -10.78 14.46 15.03
C ALA A 114 -11.90 14.61 13.99
N GLN A 115 -11.57 14.84 12.73
CA GLN A 115 -12.55 14.88 11.62
C GLN A 115 -13.26 13.53 11.46
N TYR A 116 -12.53 12.44 11.46
CA TYR A 116 -13.10 11.09 11.38
C TYR A 116 -14.09 10.82 12.50
N LYS A 117 -13.75 11.16 13.76
CA LYS A 117 -14.67 11.04 14.91
C LYS A 117 -15.91 11.88 14.76
N HIS A 118 -15.74 13.12 14.29
CA HIS A 118 -16.88 14.03 14.11
C HIS A 118 -17.88 13.48 13.08
N GLU A 119 -17.41 12.90 12.00
CA GLU A 119 -18.26 12.43 10.91
C GLU A 119 -18.79 11.00 11.13
N ARG A 120 -17.92 10.09 11.52
CA ARG A 120 -18.26 8.66 11.66
C ARG A 120 -18.67 8.25 13.08
N GLY A 121 -18.29 9.04 14.08
CA GLY A 121 -18.57 8.75 15.48
C GLY A 121 -20.02 8.95 15.91
N LYS A 122 -20.84 9.64 15.12
CA LYS A 122 -22.26 9.92 15.45
C LYS A 122 -23.09 8.67 15.69
N GLY A 123 -22.73 7.54 15.07
CA GLY A 123 -23.41 6.26 15.24
C GLY A 123 -22.75 5.32 16.27
N TRP A 124 -21.70 5.76 16.96
CA TRP A 124 -21.00 4.89 17.88
C TRP A 124 -21.66 4.85 19.25
N THR A 125 -21.76 3.64 19.81
CA THR A 125 -22.07 3.51 21.24
C THR A 125 -20.87 3.98 22.08
N ALA A 126 -21.11 4.34 23.36
CA ALA A 126 -20.05 4.74 24.28
C ALA A 126 -18.90 3.71 24.38
N ALA A 127 -19.24 2.42 24.32
CA ALA A 127 -18.26 1.33 24.34
C ALA A 127 -17.39 1.30 23.07
N ILE A 128 -17.99 1.50 21.88
CA ILE A 128 -17.27 1.57 20.60
C ILE A 128 -16.38 2.81 20.57
N HIS A 129 -16.90 3.96 21.04
CA HIS A 129 -16.12 5.19 21.12
C HIS A 129 -14.86 5.00 21.98
N SER A 130 -15.03 4.51 23.19
CA SER A 130 -13.91 4.25 24.11
C SER A 130 -12.91 3.22 23.57
N ALA A 131 -13.39 2.20 22.84
CA ALA A 131 -12.50 1.21 22.22
C ALA A 131 -11.68 1.82 21.07
N ASN A 132 -12.32 2.58 20.17
CA ASN A 132 -11.65 3.22 19.04
C ASN A 132 -10.64 4.27 19.50
N GLU A 133 -10.96 5.05 20.54
CA GLU A 133 -10.00 5.99 21.16
C GLU A 133 -8.72 5.26 21.63
N ARG A 134 -8.89 4.16 22.34
CA ARG A 134 -7.72 3.37 22.80
C ARG A 134 -6.88 2.80 21.66
N TYR A 135 -7.52 2.38 20.56
CA TYR A 135 -6.79 1.89 19.39
C TYR A 135 -6.02 3.02 18.70
N MET A 136 -6.65 4.18 18.56
CA MET A 136 -6.01 5.33 17.93
C MET A 136 -4.95 5.97 18.83
N GLU A 137 -5.10 5.94 20.15
CA GLU A 137 -4.10 6.39 21.11
C GLU A 137 -2.73 5.73 20.87
N VAL A 138 -2.73 4.43 20.54
CA VAL A 138 -1.48 3.71 20.18
C VAL A 138 -0.85 4.30 18.93
N LEU A 139 -1.64 4.48 17.87
CA LEU A 139 -1.16 5.03 16.59
C LEU A 139 -0.59 6.45 16.78
N LEU A 140 -1.34 7.32 17.45
CA LEU A 140 -0.97 8.71 17.72
C LEU A 140 0.28 8.80 18.61
N THR A 141 0.40 7.92 19.60
CA THR A 141 1.58 7.91 20.49
C THR A 141 2.86 7.49 19.75
N ILE A 142 2.78 6.59 18.78
CA ILE A 142 3.94 6.07 18.04
C ILE A 142 4.32 7.03 16.90
N LEU A 143 3.33 7.49 16.12
CA LEU A 143 3.59 8.31 14.93
C LEU A 143 3.67 9.81 15.23
N GLY A 144 3.03 10.29 16.31
CA GLY A 144 2.87 11.70 16.64
C GLY A 144 1.58 12.29 16.07
N ASP A 145 0.94 13.16 16.86
CA ASP A 145 -0.32 13.84 16.50
C ASP A 145 -0.13 14.83 15.35
N ASP A 146 1.01 15.50 15.32
CA ASP A 146 1.37 16.60 14.38
C ASP A 146 1.93 16.03 13.06
N ARG A 147 2.08 14.71 12.93
CA ARG A 147 2.63 14.11 11.73
C ARG A 147 1.66 14.27 10.56
N ASP A 148 2.15 14.80 9.45
CA ASP A 148 1.39 14.93 8.22
C ASP A 148 0.99 13.54 7.70
N VAL A 149 -0.31 13.31 7.49
CA VAL A 149 -0.85 12.03 7.01
C VAL A 149 -0.26 11.60 5.65
N ALA A 150 0.13 12.56 4.80
CA ALA A 150 0.75 12.28 3.52
C ALA A 150 2.18 11.71 3.63
N THR A 151 2.85 11.88 4.77
CA THR A 151 4.19 11.35 5.03
C THR A 151 4.19 9.95 5.65
N ILE A 152 3.02 9.47 6.06
CA ILE A 152 2.88 8.16 6.70
C ILE A 152 2.98 7.06 5.64
N THR A 153 3.92 6.16 5.84
CA THR A 153 4.20 5.06 4.90
C THR A 153 3.67 3.72 5.40
N LYS A 154 3.61 2.74 4.51
CA LYS A 154 3.29 1.35 4.88
C LYS A 154 4.26 0.78 5.92
N ARG A 155 5.53 1.21 5.90
CA ARG A 155 6.54 0.78 6.86
C ARG A 155 6.19 1.28 8.27
N ASP A 156 5.74 2.52 8.38
CA ASP A 156 5.31 3.10 9.65
C ASP A 156 4.13 2.31 10.24
N ILE A 157 3.13 1.98 9.41
CA ILE A 157 1.98 1.18 9.87
C ILE A 157 2.41 -0.23 10.30
N LYS A 158 3.35 -0.86 9.60
CA LYS A 158 3.89 -2.16 10.04
C LYS A 158 4.58 -2.07 11.38
N GLN A 159 5.41 -1.04 11.58
CA GLN A 159 6.07 -0.80 12.87
C GLN A 159 5.05 -0.59 14.00
N VAL A 160 3.97 0.17 13.75
CA VAL A 160 2.87 0.32 14.71
C VAL A 160 2.24 -1.04 15.03
N MET A 161 2.00 -1.89 14.01
CA MET A 161 1.41 -3.20 14.23
C MET A 161 2.32 -4.15 15.02
N GLU A 162 3.64 -4.11 14.81
CA GLU A 162 4.62 -4.83 15.62
C GLU A 162 4.54 -4.43 17.10
N VAL A 163 4.42 -3.13 17.37
CA VAL A 163 4.21 -2.64 18.76
C VAL A 163 2.85 -3.10 19.31
N VAL A 164 1.79 -3.09 18.48
CA VAL A 164 0.46 -3.55 18.89
C VAL A 164 0.49 -5.02 19.29
N GLU A 165 1.23 -5.87 18.58
CA GLU A 165 1.39 -7.30 18.90
C GLU A 165 2.06 -7.53 20.26
N GLY A 166 2.96 -6.63 20.67
CA GLY A 166 3.63 -6.64 21.98
C GLY A 166 2.83 -6.04 23.13
N LEU A 167 1.62 -5.53 22.90
CA LEU A 167 0.85 -4.88 23.97
C LEU A 167 0.23 -5.89 24.95
N PRO A 168 0.14 -5.58 26.26
CA PRO A 168 -0.52 -6.43 27.24
C PRO A 168 -2.04 -6.26 27.24
N LYS A 169 -2.73 -7.28 27.76
CA LYS A 169 -4.16 -7.24 28.08
C LYS A 169 -4.42 -6.24 29.20
N ARG A 170 -5.12 -5.13 28.94
CA ARG A 170 -5.43 -4.09 29.93
C ARG A 170 -6.37 -4.55 31.08
N VAL A 171 -6.89 -5.77 31.03
CA VAL A 171 -7.71 -6.32 32.13
C VAL A 171 -6.87 -6.88 33.28
N ILE A 172 -5.57 -7.12 33.06
CA ILE A 172 -4.64 -7.72 34.02
C ILE A 172 -3.90 -6.59 34.75
N GLN A 173 -3.73 -6.73 36.08
CA GLN A 173 -2.82 -5.87 36.83
C GLN A 173 -1.36 -6.31 36.57
N PRO A 174 -0.40 -5.35 36.48
CA PRO A 174 -0.53 -3.90 36.72
C PRO A 174 -0.94 -3.08 35.48
N TYR A 175 -1.12 -3.69 34.30
CA TYR A 175 -1.29 -3.00 33.01
C TYR A 175 -2.56 -2.14 32.94
N ARG A 176 -3.56 -2.43 33.76
CA ARG A 176 -4.81 -1.66 33.82
C ARG A 176 -4.61 -0.20 34.21
N SER A 177 -3.65 0.07 35.07
CA SER A 177 -3.35 1.42 35.59
C SER A 177 -2.29 2.17 34.77
N MET A 178 -1.60 1.50 33.85
CA MET A 178 -0.52 2.08 33.05
C MET A 178 -1.08 2.94 31.90
N ASN A 179 -0.37 4.04 31.60
CA ASN A 179 -0.62 4.84 30.39
C ASN A 179 -0.04 4.13 29.16
N ILE A 180 -0.42 4.58 27.97
CA ILE A 180 -0.03 3.90 26.73
C ILE A 180 1.50 3.89 26.52
N LYS A 181 2.23 4.95 26.90
CA LYS A 181 3.69 5.01 26.79
C LYS A 181 4.37 3.97 27.68
N GLN A 182 3.82 3.76 28.87
CA GLN A 182 4.31 2.73 29.81
C GLN A 182 4.01 1.35 29.28
N LEU A 183 2.82 1.12 28.68
CA LEU A 183 2.44 -0.16 28.09
C LEU A 183 3.33 -0.54 26.90
N ILE A 184 3.72 0.44 26.07
CA ILE A 184 4.62 0.24 24.93
C ILE A 184 6.05 -0.09 25.38
N ALA A 185 6.48 0.50 26.51
CA ALA A 185 7.84 0.30 27.05
C ALA A 185 7.97 -0.91 27.99
N CYS A 186 6.86 -1.55 28.33
CA CYS A 186 6.83 -2.66 29.28
C CYS A 186 7.23 -3.98 28.59
N ASP A 187 8.08 -4.77 29.25
CA ASP A 187 8.32 -6.15 28.87
C ASP A 187 7.15 -7.02 29.35
N VAL A 188 6.50 -7.71 28.42
CA VAL A 188 5.23 -8.40 28.65
C VAL A 188 5.40 -9.89 28.39
N PRO A 189 5.12 -10.78 29.36
CA PRO A 189 5.08 -12.21 29.13
C PRO A 189 4.06 -12.60 28.05
N GLU A 190 4.36 -13.63 27.24
CA GLU A 190 3.50 -14.05 26.12
C GLU A 190 2.04 -14.32 26.54
N GLU A 191 1.81 -14.89 27.71
CA GLU A 191 0.47 -15.19 28.25
C GLU A 191 -0.36 -13.93 28.54
N HIS A 192 0.31 -12.80 28.75
CA HIS A 192 -0.33 -11.50 29.00
C HIS A 192 -0.55 -10.66 27.72
N LEU A 193 -0.01 -11.07 26.57
CA LEU A 193 -0.18 -10.35 25.31
C LEU A 193 -1.62 -10.33 24.85
N ILE A 194 -2.00 -9.26 24.12
CA ILE A 194 -3.32 -9.18 23.51
C ILE A 194 -3.53 -10.31 22.51
N GLY A 195 -4.76 -10.80 22.40
CA GLY A 195 -5.10 -11.82 21.42
C GLY A 195 -5.19 -11.27 20.00
N THR A 196 -5.08 -12.17 19.01
CA THR A 196 -5.13 -11.86 17.58
C THR A 196 -6.36 -11.05 17.18
N GLU A 197 -7.51 -11.28 17.81
CA GLU A 197 -8.75 -10.51 17.58
C GLU A 197 -8.59 -9.02 17.95
N ALA A 198 -7.87 -8.71 19.02
CA ALA A 198 -7.59 -7.33 19.41
C ALA A 198 -6.65 -6.66 18.38
N ILE A 199 -5.64 -7.38 17.91
CA ILE A 199 -4.73 -6.92 16.84
C ILE A 199 -5.54 -6.58 15.58
N HIS A 200 -6.47 -7.46 15.18
CA HIS A 200 -7.36 -7.20 14.04
C HIS A 200 -8.23 -5.95 14.22
N LYS A 201 -8.69 -5.67 15.45
CA LYS A 201 -9.49 -4.46 15.74
C LYS A 201 -8.66 -3.18 15.57
N HIS A 202 -7.39 -3.17 16.00
CA HIS A 202 -6.45 -2.07 15.72
C HIS A 202 -6.30 -1.85 14.21
N LEU A 203 -5.96 -2.88 13.46
CA LEU A 203 -5.78 -2.76 12.00
C LEU A 203 -7.07 -2.32 11.30
N LYS A 204 -8.23 -2.78 11.76
CA LYS A 204 -9.53 -2.40 11.20
C LYS A 204 -9.79 -0.90 11.31
N ILE A 205 -9.55 -0.29 12.47
CA ILE A 205 -9.76 1.16 12.64
C ILE A 205 -8.72 1.96 11.83
N TYR A 206 -7.47 1.51 11.74
CA TYR A 206 -6.45 2.16 10.91
C TYR A 206 -6.83 2.11 9.42
N LYS A 207 -7.30 0.96 8.93
CA LYS A 207 -7.83 0.84 7.55
C LYS A 207 -9.02 1.74 7.31
N SER A 208 -9.94 1.84 8.27
CA SER A 208 -11.11 2.71 8.15
C SER A 208 -10.72 4.18 8.08
N LEU A 209 -9.72 4.63 8.87
CA LEU A 209 -9.21 5.99 8.81
C LEU A 209 -8.46 6.26 7.50
N PHE A 210 -7.42 5.47 7.19
CA PHE A 210 -6.53 5.78 6.07
C PHE A 210 -7.15 5.44 4.72
N LYS A 211 -7.80 4.27 4.58
CA LYS A 211 -8.33 3.83 3.29
C LYS A 211 -9.71 4.43 3.03
N THR A 212 -10.68 4.15 3.90
CA THR A 212 -12.06 4.57 3.64
C THR A 212 -12.21 6.08 3.76
N PHE A 213 -11.70 6.69 4.84
CA PHE A 213 -11.94 8.10 5.09
C PHE A 213 -10.98 9.01 4.30
N LEU A 214 -9.66 8.82 4.43
CA LEU A 214 -8.69 9.74 3.82
C LEU A 214 -8.47 9.52 2.31
N VAL A 215 -8.62 8.29 1.81
CA VAL A 215 -8.50 8.01 0.36
C VAL A 215 -9.85 8.10 -0.33
N GLU A 216 -10.85 7.30 0.10
CA GLU A 216 -12.10 7.12 -0.66
C GLU A 216 -13.10 8.26 -0.46
N GLU A 217 -13.15 8.93 0.72
CA GLU A 217 -14.15 9.97 1.02
C GLU A 217 -13.58 11.39 0.93
N LYS A 218 -12.35 11.60 1.35
CA LYS A 218 -11.75 12.95 1.44
C LYS A 218 -10.74 13.27 0.34
N ASP A 219 -10.29 12.28 -0.44
CA ASP A 219 -9.27 12.44 -1.49
C ASP A 219 -7.99 13.17 -0.99
N VAL A 220 -7.67 12.98 0.31
CA VAL A 220 -6.46 13.58 0.93
C VAL A 220 -5.23 12.77 0.54
N LEU A 221 -5.37 11.45 0.46
CA LEU A 221 -4.31 10.52 0.11
C LEU A 221 -4.63 9.85 -1.24
N THR A 222 -3.60 9.65 -2.06
CA THR A 222 -3.72 8.93 -3.34
C THR A 222 -3.74 7.40 -3.14
N ALA A 223 -3.12 6.91 -2.07
CA ALA A 223 -3.07 5.49 -1.72
C ALA A 223 -3.00 5.33 -0.20
N SER A 224 -3.58 4.24 0.31
CA SER A 224 -3.60 4.01 1.75
C SER A 224 -2.29 3.36 2.23
N PRO A 225 -1.64 3.90 3.29
CA PRO A 225 -0.47 3.26 3.89
C PRO A 225 -0.81 1.89 4.54
N THR A 226 -2.11 1.59 4.74
CA THR A 226 -2.55 0.29 5.27
C THR A 226 -2.72 -0.79 4.20
N ASP A 227 -2.55 -0.46 2.91
CA ASP A 227 -2.74 -1.44 1.83
C ASP A 227 -1.69 -2.55 1.89
N GLY A 228 -2.19 -3.80 1.89
CA GLY A 228 -1.37 -5.00 2.02
C GLY A 228 -0.70 -5.16 3.39
N VAL A 229 -1.15 -4.44 4.44
CA VAL A 229 -0.83 -4.77 5.83
C VAL A 229 -1.80 -5.85 6.30
N ILE A 230 -1.27 -6.94 6.83
CA ILE A 230 -2.02 -8.14 7.26
C ILE A 230 -1.72 -8.34 8.74
N ALA A 231 -2.75 -8.58 9.54
CA ALA A 231 -2.62 -9.02 10.93
C ALA A 231 -2.46 -10.56 10.97
N PRO A 232 -1.89 -11.10 12.04
CA PRO A 232 -1.81 -12.55 12.25
C PRO A 232 -3.18 -13.23 12.10
N PRO A 233 -3.24 -14.47 11.59
CA PRO A 233 -4.51 -15.19 11.44
C PRO A 233 -5.23 -15.30 12.78
N SER A 234 -6.54 -14.97 12.81
CA SER A 234 -7.32 -15.15 14.02
C SER A 234 -7.51 -16.64 14.31
N SER A 235 -7.21 -17.05 15.54
CA SER A 235 -7.62 -18.38 16.00
C SER A 235 -9.16 -18.40 16.08
N ALA A 236 -9.78 -19.41 15.48
CA ALA A 236 -11.22 -19.60 15.62
C ALA A 236 -11.56 -19.74 17.11
N ARG A 237 -12.40 -18.86 17.63
CA ARG A 237 -12.80 -18.86 19.05
C ARG A 237 -13.64 -20.07 19.44
N TYR A 238 -14.35 -20.62 18.48
CA TYR A 238 -15.24 -21.76 18.66
C TYR A 238 -15.02 -22.75 17.51
N GLY A 239 -14.75 -23.99 17.83
CA GLY A 239 -14.89 -25.08 16.87
C GLY A 239 -16.37 -25.18 16.44
N ALA A 240 -16.62 -25.47 15.18
CA ALA A 240 -17.96 -25.86 14.78
C ALA A 240 -18.31 -27.16 15.51
N TYR A 241 -19.51 -27.21 16.11
CA TYR A 241 -20.01 -28.45 16.66
C TYR A 241 -20.01 -29.52 15.58
N THR A 242 -19.50 -30.68 15.91
CA THR A 242 -19.60 -31.83 15.02
C THR A 242 -21.04 -32.32 14.96
N ASN A 243 -21.43 -33.02 13.89
CA ASN A 243 -22.78 -33.58 13.76
C ASN A 243 -23.12 -34.55 14.90
N SER A 244 -22.14 -35.16 15.55
CA SER A 244 -22.35 -36.03 16.73
C SER A 244 -22.65 -35.21 18.00
N GLU A 245 -21.97 -34.09 18.21
CA GLU A 245 -22.24 -33.16 19.34
C GLU A 245 -23.61 -32.50 19.20
N MET A 246 -24.01 -32.12 17.97
CA MET A 246 -25.36 -31.56 17.70
C MET A 246 -26.46 -32.57 18.02
N LYS A 247 -26.26 -33.87 17.81
CA LYS A 247 -27.24 -34.91 18.12
C LYS A 247 -27.37 -35.20 19.64
N SER A 248 -26.40 -34.84 20.45
CA SER A 248 -26.45 -35.00 21.91
C SER A 248 -27.29 -33.91 22.61
N PHE A 249 -27.74 -32.89 21.89
CA PHE A 249 -28.62 -31.82 22.43
C PHE A 249 -30.09 -32.00 22.08
N VAL A 250 -30.49 -33.08 21.43
CA VAL A 250 -31.84 -33.51 21.14
C VAL A 250 -32.16 -34.73 21.99
#